data_423c08082685418c92c9d88a19a6bc07
#
_entry.id   423c08082685418c92c9d88a19a6bc07
#
_cell.length_a   1.000
_cell.length_b   1.000
_cell.length_c   1.000
_cell.angle_alpha   90.00
_cell.angle_beta   90.00
_cell.angle_gamma   90.00
#
_symmetry.space_group_name_H-M   'P 1'
#
loop_
_entity.id
_entity.type
_entity.pdbx_description
1 polymer ?
#
loop_
_entity_poly.entity_id
_entity_poly.type
_entity_poly.pdbx_seq_one_letter_code
_entity_poly.pdbx_strand_id
1 'polypeptide(L)'
;MLVLYWPLTPQSTDWVELLVLSAVAVGVPMVWLLLFSDKIPVLVWASAGGLILSFQIEAGFIAGILGACWLISACHALYRYGGWRTKAEHLRSGVALAWMVAAIWSVTHVLGLKPLGFSGIIVLLTSAHFHYAGVILLALSALLYEVYRKPLLYYLGLFTAVGIGLVAISITVTQVWGCIATETWSSMWMGAAGMMVGSLHFRLGSREGCLIQLLWYSGGAMLIGGMVLAITYGARGYFPSLALSLPEMYRWHGTCNALALFSLLIGWYVKKRSPE
;
A
#
# COMPACT_ATOMS: atom_id res chain seq x y z
N MET A 1 29.29 -8.79 10.32
CA MET A 1 28.42 -9.01 11.50
C MET A 1 27.25 -8.07 11.35
N LEU A 2 26.13 -8.54 10.77
CA LEU A 2 24.89 -7.74 10.63
C LEU A 2 24.32 -7.55 12.03
N VAL A 3 24.54 -6.39 12.64
CA VAL A 3 23.87 -5.99 13.86
C VAL A 3 22.47 -5.54 13.44
N LEU A 4 21.48 -6.42 13.61
CA LEU A 4 20.07 -6.05 13.59
C LEU A 4 19.82 -5.10 14.79
N TYR A 5 20.13 -3.82 14.61
CA TYR A 5 19.71 -2.78 15.52
C TYR A 5 18.21 -2.58 15.28
N TRP A 6 17.40 -3.05 16.22
CA TRP A 6 15.98 -2.76 16.31
C TRP A 6 15.79 -1.51 17.18
N PRO A 7 15.68 -0.30 16.61
CA PRO A 7 15.46 0.88 17.43
C PRO A 7 13.99 0.97 17.79
N LEU A 8 13.69 0.63 19.02
CA LEU A 8 12.34 0.78 19.62
C LEU A 8 11.96 2.25 19.91
N THR A 9 12.69 3.21 19.38
CA THR A 9 12.38 4.64 19.59
C THR A 9 11.30 5.09 18.61
N PRO A 10 10.21 5.75 19.10
CA PRO A 10 9.07 6.14 18.26
C PRO A 10 9.36 7.16 17.16
N GLN A 11 10.57 7.70 17.09
CA GLN A 11 10.96 8.80 16.19
C GLN A 11 11.83 8.35 14.99
N SER A 12 12.19 7.07 14.88
CA SER A 12 13.09 6.62 13.83
C SER A 12 12.35 6.40 12.50
N THR A 13 12.96 6.85 11.40
CA THR A 13 12.52 6.56 10.02
C THR A 13 12.48 5.05 9.74
N ASP A 14 13.25 4.26 10.50
CA ASP A 14 13.42 2.82 10.38
C ASP A 14 12.08 2.06 10.42
N TRP A 15 11.09 2.57 11.20
CA TRP A 15 9.77 1.95 11.22
C TRP A 15 9.04 2.05 9.88
N VAL A 16 9.15 3.20 9.22
CA VAL A 16 8.53 3.39 7.89
C VAL A 16 9.29 2.61 6.81
N GLU A 17 10.62 2.52 6.94
CA GLU A 17 11.44 1.66 6.07
C GLU A 17 11.02 0.20 6.20
N LEU A 18 10.83 -0.30 7.43
CA LEU A 18 10.34 -1.65 7.68
C LEU A 18 8.97 -1.89 7.03
N LEU A 19 8.06 -0.91 7.09
CA LEU A 19 6.78 -0.99 6.39
C LEU A 19 6.99 -1.11 4.87
N VAL A 20 7.83 -0.27 4.26
CA VAL A 20 8.11 -0.37 2.82
C VAL A 20 8.72 -1.73 2.48
N LEU A 21 9.73 -2.16 3.23
CA LEU A 21 10.41 -3.44 2.99
C LEU A 21 9.47 -4.64 3.15
N SER A 22 8.54 -4.60 4.11
CA SER A 22 7.55 -5.66 4.28
C SER A 22 6.54 -5.71 3.12
N ALA A 23 6.13 -4.56 2.59
CA ALA A 23 5.30 -4.51 1.39
C ALA A 23 6.04 -5.08 0.16
N VAL A 24 7.32 -4.75 0.00
CA VAL A 24 8.18 -5.23 -1.10
C VAL A 24 8.45 -6.73 -0.99
N ALA A 25 8.78 -7.23 0.21
CA ALA A 25 9.16 -8.63 0.41
C ALA A 25 7.96 -9.58 0.42
N VAL A 26 6.80 -9.12 0.87
CA VAL A 26 5.62 -9.97 1.09
C VAL A 26 4.41 -9.49 0.29
N GLY A 27 4.02 -8.23 0.47
CA GLY A 27 2.77 -7.70 -0.06
C GLY A 27 2.67 -7.76 -1.58
N VAL A 28 3.64 -7.20 -2.28
CA VAL A 28 3.67 -7.14 -3.75
C VAL A 28 3.83 -8.53 -4.38
N PRO A 29 4.71 -9.43 -3.90
CA PRO A 29 4.74 -10.82 -4.36
C PRO A 29 3.42 -11.56 -4.18
N MET A 30 2.71 -11.34 -3.07
CA MET A 30 1.37 -11.93 -2.89
C MET A 30 0.34 -11.34 -3.85
N VAL A 31 0.35 -10.03 -4.08
CA VAL A 31 -0.47 -9.39 -5.12
C VAL A 31 -0.17 -9.99 -6.49
N TRP A 32 1.11 -10.24 -6.80
CA TRP A 32 1.48 -10.90 -8.05
C TRP A 32 0.81 -12.26 -8.20
N LEU A 33 0.92 -13.15 -7.18
CA LEU A 33 0.34 -14.49 -7.20
C LEU A 33 -1.20 -14.50 -7.29
N LEU A 34 -1.83 -13.48 -6.76
CA LEU A 34 -3.29 -13.42 -6.71
C LEU A 34 -3.90 -12.78 -7.97
N LEU A 35 -3.27 -11.72 -8.48
CA LEU A 35 -3.87 -10.85 -9.49
C LEU A 35 -3.24 -10.99 -10.89
N PHE A 36 -1.94 -11.27 -10.96
CA PHE A 36 -1.23 -11.28 -12.24
C PHE A 36 -0.92 -12.69 -12.75
N SER A 37 -0.33 -13.56 -11.93
CA SER A 37 0.09 -14.90 -12.36
C SER A 37 0.27 -15.85 -11.18
N ASP A 38 0.09 -17.15 -11.41
CA ASP A 38 0.30 -18.20 -10.39
C ASP A 38 1.77 -18.43 -10.01
N LYS A 39 2.70 -17.84 -10.76
CA LYS A 39 4.15 -17.92 -10.53
C LYS A 39 4.74 -16.53 -10.50
N ILE A 40 5.59 -16.27 -9.50
CA ILE A 40 6.34 -15.02 -9.40
C ILE A 40 7.59 -15.15 -10.29
N PRO A 41 7.78 -14.26 -11.28
CA PRO A 41 9.01 -14.26 -12.09
C PRO A 41 10.26 -13.99 -11.24
N VAL A 42 11.38 -14.55 -11.64
CA VAL A 42 12.69 -14.26 -11.02
C VAL A 42 12.98 -12.76 -11.00
N LEU A 43 12.55 -12.04 -12.03
CA LEU A 43 12.68 -10.58 -12.11
C LEU A 43 12.06 -9.88 -10.88
N VAL A 44 10.89 -10.29 -10.43
CA VAL A 44 10.20 -9.67 -9.26
C VAL A 44 11.00 -9.95 -7.98
N TRP A 45 11.47 -11.20 -7.78
CA TRP A 45 12.28 -11.52 -6.62
C TRP A 45 13.64 -10.83 -6.63
N ALA A 46 14.32 -10.82 -7.77
CA ALA A 46 15.62 -10.15 -7.91
C ALA A 46 15.50 -8.64 -7.67
N SER A 47 14.47 -8.01 -8.21
CA SER A 47 14.24 -6.57 -8.03
C SER A 47 13.79 -6.21 -6.61
N ALA A 48 12.99 -7.07 -5.95
CA ALA A 48 12.66 -6.90 -4.52
C ALA A 48 13.95 -6.98 -3.68
N GLY A 49 14.81 -7.97 -3.92
CA GLY A 49 16.11 -8.07 -3.27
C GLY A 49 16.99 -6.86 -3.54
N GLY A 50 17.01 -6.36 -4.78
CA GLY A 50 17.74 -5.14 -5.15
C GLY A 50 17.25 -3.92 -4.37
N LEU A 51 15.93 -3.71 -4.28
CA LEU A 51 15.37 -2.60 -3.50
C LEU A 51 15.68 -2.77 -2.00
N ILE A 52 15.53 -3.96 -1.43
CA ILE A 52 15.87 -4.21 -0.02
C ILE A 52 17.33 -3.89 0.25
N LEU A 53 18.24 -4.33 -0.61
CA LEU A 53 19.66 -4.01 -0.48
C LEU A 53 19.95 -2.51 -0.62
N SER A 54 19.21 -1.79 -1.49
CA SER A 54 19.38 -0.35 -1.67
C SER A 54 19.10 0.46 -0.41
N PHE A 55 18.22 -0.03 0.47
CA PHE A 55 17.92 0.58 1.77
C PHE A 55 19.01 0.30 2.83
N GLN A 56 19.92 -0.67 2.59
CA GLN A 56 20.97 -1.05 3.54
C GLN A 56 22.34 -0.42 3.21
N ILE A 57 22.45 0.25 2.09
CA ILE A 57 23.69 0.92 1.65
C ILE A 57 23.50 2.43 1.70
N GLU A 58 24.61 3.16 1.79
CA GLU A 58 24.55 4.63 1.75
C GLU A 58 23.89 5.16 0.48
N ALA A 59 23.12 6.24 0.65
CA ALA A 59 22.43 6.89 -0.47
C ALA A 59 23.41 7.25 -1.59
N GLY A 60 23.07 6.90 -2.84
CA GLY A 60 23.92 7.19 -3.97
C GLY A 60 23.54 6.41 -5.23
N PHE A 61 24.43 6.50 -6.22
CA PHE A 61 24.16 5.95 -7.56
C PHE A 61 23.89 4.42 -7.56
N ILE A 62 24.66 3.64 -6.78
CA ILE A 62 24.49 2.19 -6.68
C ILE A 62 23.13 1.85 -6.04
N ALA A 63 22.77 2.52 -4.96
CA ALA A 63 21.45 2.37 -4.33
C ALA A 63 20.33 2.70 -5.32
N GLY A 64 20.50 3.77 -6.10
CA GLY A 64 19.55 4.17 -7.14
C GLY A 64 19.38 3.10 -8.23
N ILE A 65 20.47 2.49 -8.73
CA ILE A 65 20.40 1.41 -9.72
C ILE A 65 19.64 0.20 -9.14
N LEU A 66 20.00 -0.25 -7.95
CA LEU A 66 19.34 -1.38 -7.28
C LEU A 66 17.84 -1.11 -7.06
N GLY A 67 17.49 0.09 -6.60
CA GLY A 67 16.11 0.50 -6.43
C GLY A 67 15.34 0.59 -7.76
N ALA A 68 15.98 1.05 -8.83
CA ALA A 68 15.38 1.18 -10.15
C ALA A 68 14.95 -0.19 -10.75
N CYS A 69 15.60 -1.29 -10.36
CA CYS A 69 15.16 -2.64 -10.76
C CYS A 69 13.70 -2.91 -10.33
N TRP A 70 13.25 -2.35 -9.21
CA TRP A 70 11.88 -2.47 -8.74
C TRP A 70 10.87 -1.81 -9.68
N LEU A 71 11.24 -0.67 -10.28
CA LEU A 71 10.45 0.00 -11.31
C LEU A 71 10.33 -0.85 -12.58
N ILE A 72 11.38 -1.57 -12.96
CA ILE A 72 11.36 -2.49 -14.13
C ILE A 72 10.30 -3.58 -13.91
N SER A 73 10.21 -4.14 -12.70
CA SER A 73 9.18 -5.13 -12.38
C SER A 73 7.76 -4.57 -12.46
N ALA A 74 7.54 -3.34 -12.02
CA ALA A 74 6.26 -2.65 -12.14
C ALA A 74 5.89 -2.39 -13.62
N CYS A 75 6.84 -1.93 -14.42
CA CYS A 75 6.68 -1.77 -15.88
C CYS A 75 6.36 -3.12 -16.56
N HIS A 76 7.03 -4.20 -16.16
CA HIS A 76 6.75 -5.53 -16.66
C HIS A 76 5.33 -5.99 -16.32
N ALA A 77 4.86 -5.74 -15.09
CA ALA A 77 3.47 -6.03 -14.69
C ALA A 77 2.46 -5.28 -15.57
N LEU A 78 2.68 -3.99 -15.78
CA LEU A 78 1.81 -3.17 -16.63
C LEU A 78 1.80 -3.68 -18.09
N TYR A 79 2.97 -3.95 -18.64
CA TYR A 79 3.10 -4.42 -20.02
C TYR A 79 2.42 -5.78 -20.26
N ARG A 80 2.57 -6.72 -19.35
CA ARG A 80 2.08 -8.10 -19.51
C ARG A 80 0.63 -8.29 -19.13
N TYR A 81 0.13 -7.58 -18.13
CA TYR A 81 -1.16 -7.84 -17.49
C TYR A 81 -2.08 -6.62 -17.47
N GLY A 82 -1.54 -5.45 -17.75
CA GLY A 82 -2.34 -4.23 -17.91
C GLY A 82 -3.10 -4.23 -19.24
N GLY A 83 -4.06 -3.34 -19.33
CA GLY A 83 -4.87 -3.12 -20.52
C GLY A 83 -6.03 -2.18 -20.24
N TRP A 84 -6.74 -1.81 -21.31
CA TRP A 84 -7.81 -0.83 -21.23
C TRP A 84 -9.09 -1.32 -21.92
N ARG A 85 -9.16 -2.61 -22.25
CA ARG A 85 -10.31 -3.20 -22.95
C ARG A 85 -11.39 -3.69 -22.00
N THR A 86 -11.01 -4.18 -20.83
CA THR A 86 -11.93 -4.74 -19.85
C THR A 86 -11.79 -4.04 -18.50
N LYS A 87 -12.85 -4.08 -17.68
CA LYS A 87 -12.85 -3.53 -16.32
C LYS A 87 -11.78 -4.17 -15.43
N ALA A 88 -11.50 -5.47 -15.61
CA ALA A 88 -10.44 -6.16 -14.88
C ALA A 88 -9.06 -5.64 -15.28
N GLU A 89 -8.80 -5.45 -16.57
CA GLU A 89 -7.56 -4.85 -17.06
C GLU A 89 -7.36 -3.42 -16.55
N HIS A 90 -8.42 -2.60 -16.50
CA HIS A 90 -8.34 -1.25 -15.91
C HIS A 90 -7.82 -1.30 -14.47
N LEU A 91 -8.37 -2.19 -13.64
CA LEU A 91 -7.95 -2.30 -12.23
C LEU A 91 -6.54 -2.86 -12.09
N ARG A 92 -6.15 -3.86 -12.90
CA ARG A 92 -4.76 -4.38 -12.94
C ARG A 92 -3.77 -3.30 -13.38
N SER A 93 -4.12 -2.51 -14.39
CA SER A 93 -3.31 -1.37 -14.81
C SER A 93 -3.17 -0.34 -13.70
N GLY A 94 -4.25 -0.05 -12.97
CA GLY A 94 -4.22 0.84 -11.81
C GLY A 94 -3.24 0.36 -10.73
N VAL A 95 -3.27 -0.94 -10.40
CA VAL A 95 -2.33 -1.56 -9.46
C VAL A 95 -0.89 -1.45 -9.94
N ALA A 96 -0.62 -1.77 -11.21
CA ALA A 96 0.73 -1.69 -11.77
C ALA A 96 1.25 -0.25 -11.86
N LEU A 97 0.40 0.72 -12.22
CA LEU A 97 0.74 2.15 -12.20
C LEU A 97 1.04 2.65 -10.77
N ALA A 98 0.23 2.26 -9.79
CA ALA A 98 0.50 2.59 -8.39
C ALA A 98 1.83 1.99 -7.92
N TRP A 99 2.17 0.77 -8.38
CA TRP A 99 3.46 0.14 -8.10
C TRP A 99 4.62 0.94 -8.73
N MET A 100 4.47 1.42 -9.97
CA MET A 100 5.47 2.29 -10.60
C MET A 100 5.72 3.55 -9.77
N VAL A 101 4.64 4.19 -9.30
CA VAL A 101 4.76 5.38 -8.43
C VAL A 101 5.44 5.02 -7.11
N ALA A 102 5.07 3.90 -6.47
CA ALA A 102 5.70 3.41 -5.26
C ALA A 102 7.22 3.19 -5.45
N ALA A 103 7.61 2.56 -6.58
CA ALA A 103 9.00 2.32 -6.93
C ALA A 103 9.77 3.63 -7.17
N ILE A 104 9.18 4.61 -7.86
CA ILE A 104 9.79 5.93 -8.08
C ILE A 104 10.07 6.61 -6.74
N TRP A 105 9.10 6.63 -5.80
CA TRP A 105 9.31 7.23 -4.49
C TRP A 105 10.33 6.47 -3.63
N SER A 106 10.42 5.14 -3.76
CA SER A 106 11.50 4.35 -3.13
C SER A 106 12.87 4.74 -3.66
N VAL A 107 13.01 4.83 -5.00
CA VAL A 107 14.26 5.29 -5.64
C VAL A 107 14.62 6.71 -5.23
N THR A 108 13.64 7.60 -5.18
CA THR A 108 13.81 8.98 -4.72
C THR A 108 14.36 9.03 -3.28
N HIS A 109 13.86 8.16 -2.41
CA HIS A 109 14.33 8.05 -1.02
C HIS A 109 15.78 7.55 -0.96
N VAL A 110 16.11 6.44 -1.62
CA VAL A 110 17.47 5.86 -1.55
C VAL A 110 18.52 6.72 -2.27
N LEU A 111 18.11 7.62 -3.14
CA LEU A 111 18.99 8.64 -3.73
C LEU A 111 19.13 9.88 -2.83
N GLY A 112 18.41 9.97 -1.70
CA GLY A 112 18.41 11.15 -0.83
C GLY A 112 17.80 12.40 -1.45
N LEU A 113 16.97 12.23 -2.52
CA LEU A 113 16.35 13.36 -3.21
C LEU A 113 15.17 13.91 -2.40
N LYS A 114 14.97 15.22 -2.53
CA LYS A 114 13.91 15.98 -1.83
C LYS A 114 13.05 16.76 -2.83
N PRO A 115 12.24 16.08 -3.67
CA PRO A 115 11.40 16.76 -4.65
C PRO A 115 10.44 17.72 -3.95
N LEU A 116 10.22 18.89 -4.54
CA LEU A 116 9.37 19.95 -3.99
C LEU A 116 9.79 20.42 -2.58
N GLY A 117 11.01 20.13 -2.13
CA GLY A 117 11.48 20.44 -0.78
C GLY A 117 10.95 19.49 0.32
N PHE A 118 10.34 18.36 -0.04
CA PHE A 118 9.83 17.39 0.93
C PHE A 118 10.94 16.87 1.83
N SER A 119 10.65 16.73 3.12
CA SER A 119 11.56 16.06 4.05
C SER A 119 11.70 14.57 3.69
N GLY A 120 12.83 13.95 4.04
CA GLY A 120 13.08 12.52 3.76
C GLY A 120 11.98 11.59 4.28
N ILE A 121 11.40 11.91 5.44
CA ILE A 121 10.28 11.13 5.99
C ILE A 121 9.01 11.22 5.12
N ILE A 122 8.70 12.37 4.52
CA ILE A 122 7.55 12.52 3.64
C ILE A 122 7.75 11.73 2.34
N VAL A 123 8.98 11.75 1.78
CA VAL A 123 9.35 10.93 0.61
C VAL A 123 9.12 9.45 0.91
N LEU A 124 9.59 8.97 2.07
CA LEU A 124 9.46 7.58 2.49
C LEU A 124 8.01 7.19 2.78
N LEU A 125 7.25 8.05 3.48
CA LEU A 125 5.82 7.84 3.72
C LEU A 125 5.01 7.79 2.43
N THR A 126 5.38 8.57 1.43
CA THR A 126 4.74 8.51 0.11
C THR A 126 5.00 7.16 -0.57
N SER A 127 6.24 6.65 -0.50
CA SER A 127 6.55 5.29 -0.96
C SER A 127 5.71 4.24 -0.23
N ALA A 128 5.65 4.28 1.10
CA ALA A 128 4.83 3.37 1.90
C ALA A 128 3.34 3.45 1.51
N HIS A 129 2.80 4.68 1.36
CA HIS A 129 1.41 4.89 0.98
C HIS A 129 1.08 4.23 -0.37
N PHE A 130 1.92 4.43 -1.39
CA PHE A 130 1.68 3.81 -2.69
C PHE A 130 1.85 2.29 -2.67
N HIS A 131 2.75 1.73 -1.87
CA HIS A 131 2.83 0.27 -1.72
C HIS A 131 1.59 -0.31 -1.03
N TYR A 132 1.12 0.26 0.07
CA TYR A 132 0.00 -0.28 0.82
C TYR A 132 -1.36 0.09 0.21
N ALA A 133 -1.64 1.35 0.03
CA ALA A 133 -2.92 1.80 -0.52
C ALA A 133 -2.98 1.60 -2.03
N GLY A 134 -1.90 1.97 -2.74
CA GLY A 134 -1.82 1.93 -4.19
C GLY A 134 -1.74 0.51 -4.74
N VAL A 135 -0.85 -0.33 -4.21
CA VAL A 135 -0.68 -1.69 -4.74
C VAL A 135 -1.61 -2.65 -4.02
N ILE A 136 -1.51 -2.77 -2.69
CA ILE A 136 -2.16 -3.88 -1.98
C ILE A 136 -3.67 -3.65 -1.80
N LEU A 137 -4.11 -2.50 -1.32
CA LEU A 137 -5.54 -2.25 -1.11
C LEU A 137 -6.31 -2.16 -2.43
N LEU A 138 -5.71 -1.54 -3.46
CA LEU A 138 -6.30 -1.52 -4.79
C LEU A 138 -6.37 -2.92 -5.40
N ALA A 139 -5.35 -3.77 -5.20
CA ALA A 139 -5.37 -5.16 -5.63
C ALA A 139 -6.48 -5.97 -4.94
N LEU A 140 -6.71 -5.77 -3.64
CA LEU A 140 -7.84 -6.39 -2.93
C LEU A 140 -9.19 -5.97 -3.52
N SER A 141 -9.33 -4.69 -3.88
CA SER A 141 -10.53 -4.19 -4.58
C SER A 141 -10.68 -4.83 -5.97
N ALA A 142 -9.57 -5.01 -6.70
CA ALA A 142 -9.55 -5.68 -8.00
C ALA A 142 -9.92 -7.17 -7.88
N LEU A 143 -9.38 -7.88 -6.89
CA LEU A 143 -9.71 -9.29 -6.61
C LEU A 143 -11.19 -9.48 -6.30
N LEU A 144 -11.78 -8.60 -5.49
CA LEU A 144 -13.22 -8.62 -5.23
C LEU A 144 -14.01 -8.52 -6.54
N TYR A 145 -13.63 -7.60 -7.45
CA TYR A 145 -14.28 -7.49 -8.75
C TYR A 145 -14.02 -8.72 -9.63
N GLU A 146 -12.80 -9.22 -9.69
CA GLU A 146 -12.47 -10.36 -10.56
C GLU A 146 -13.21 -11.64 -10.17
N VAL A 147 -13.40 -11.86 -8.88
CA VAL A 147 -14.12 -13.05 -8.38
C VAL A 147 -15.63 -12.90 -8.51
N TYR A 148 -16.19 -11.78 -8.08
CA TYR A 148 -17.64 -11.63 -7.98
C TYR A 148 -18.30 -10.92 -9.17
N ARG A 149 -17.53 -10.28 -10.05
CA ARG A 149 -17.96 -9.62 -11.30
C ARG A 149 -19.10 -8.59 -11.16
N LYS A 150 -19.37 -8.10 -9.94
CA LYS A 150 -20.43 -7.11 -9.68
C LYS A 150 -19.96 -5.71 -10.08
N PRO A 151 -20.76 -4.91 -10.82
CA PRO A 151 -20.37 -3.55 -11.25
C PRO A 151 -19.97 -2.65 -10.07
N LEU A 152 -20.64 -2.76 -8.93
CA LEU A 152 -20.33 -1.98 -7.72
C LEU A 152 -18.89 -2.19 -7.25
N LEU A 153 -18.35 -3.41 -7.37
CA LEU A 153 -16.97 -3.72 -6.97
C LEU A 153 -15.94 -3.10 -7.93
N TYR A 154 -16.28 -2.95 -9.20
CA TYR A 154 -15.46 -2.18 -10.13
C TYR A 154 -15.39 -0.70 -9.71
N TYR A 155 -16.55 -0.10 -9.40
CA TYR A 155 -16.59 1.29 -8.93
C TYR A 155 -15.90 1.47 -7.59
N LEU A 156 -15.93 0.47 -6.69
CA LEU A 156 -15.12 0.48 -5.47
C LEU A 156 -13.61 0.53 -5.79
N GLY A 157 -13.15 -0.25 -6.77
CA GLY A 157 -11.75 -0.20 -7.23
C GLY A 157 -11.38 1.18 -7.79
N LEU A 158 -12.24 1.79 -8.61
CA LEU A 158 -12.03 3.16 -9.10
C LEU A 158 -12.05 4.19 -7.97
N PHE A 159 -12.98 4.07 -7.03
CA PHE A 159 -13.10 4.94 -5.87
C PHE A 159 -11.83 4.87 -5.01
N THR A 160 -11.27 3.65 -4.83
CA THR A 160 -9.98 3.45 -4.16
C THR A 160 -8.84 4.11 -4.94
N ALA A 161 -8.76 3.89 -6.26
CA ALA A 161 -7.70 4.47 -7.10
C ALA A 161 -7.72 6.01 -7.08
N VAL A 162 -8.90 6.62 -7.15
CA VAL A 162 -9.07 8.08 -7.01
C VAL A 162 -8.62 8.54 -5.63
N GLY A 163 -9.00 7.82 -4.56
CA GLY A 163 -8.60 8.15 -3.19
C GLY A 163 -7.09 8.18 -2.99
N ILE A 164 -6.35 7.23 -3.60
CA ILE A 164 -4.89 7.19 -3.56
C ILE A 164 -4.29 8.49 -4.15
N GLY A 165 -4.78 8.90 -5.32
CA GLY A 165 -4.34 10.13 -5.97
C GLY A 165 -4.69 11.38 -5.15
N LEU A 166 -5.89 11.45 -4.59
CA LEU A 166 -6.33 12.56 -3.75
C LEU A 166 -5.46 12.72 -2.51
N VAL A 167 -5.08 11.63 -1.83
CA VAL A 167 -4.18 11.69 -0.67
C VAL A 167 -2.81 12.22 -1.09
N ALA A 168 -2.24 11.73 -2.19
CA ALA A 168 -0.94 12.21 -2.68
C ALA A 168 -0.97 13.71 -3.03
N ILE A 169 -2.02 14.16 -3.73
CA ILE A 169 -2.22 15.58 -4.07
C ILE A 169 -2.39 16.41 -2.79
N SER A 170 -3.22 15.96 -1.84
CA SER A 170 -3.49 16.72 -0.62
C SER A 170 -2.27 16.86 0.28
N ILE A 171 -1.44 15.81 0.42
CA ILE A 171 -0.15 15.91 1.12
C ILE A 171 0.74 16.95 0.43
N THR A 172 0.82 16.92 -0.92
CA THR A 172 1.58 17.91 -1.68
C THR A 172 1.07 19.33 -1.43
N VAL A 173 -0.24 19.53 -1.50
CA VAL A 173 -0.89 20.83 -1.24
C VAL A 173 -0.60 21.32 0.17
N THR A 174 -0.67 20.45 1.18
CA THR A 174 -0.35 20.80 2.56
C THR A 174 1.13 21.15 2.73
N GLN A 175 2.04 20.37 2.14
CA GLN A 175 3.48 20.61 2.27
C GLN A 175 3.94 21.88 1.55
N VAL A 176 3.35 22.21 0.40
CA VAL A 176 3.77 23.37 -0.41
C VAL A 176 3.03 24.64 -0.01
N TRP A 177 1.73 24.55 0.29
CA TRP A 177 0.87 25.72 0.54
C TRP A 177 0.26 25.78 1.94
N GLY A 178 0.53 24.81 2.81
CA GLY A 178 0.02 24.77 4.19
C GLY A 178 -1.50 24.52 4.30
N CYS A 179 -2.18 24.09 3.23
CA CYS A 179 -3.63 23.90 3.22
C CYS A 179 -4.03 22.51 3.75
N ILE A 180 -4.12 22.39 5.07
CA ILE A 180 -4.45 21.11 5.74
C ILE A 180 -5.88 20.60 5.46
N ALA A 181 -6.79 21.47 5.05
CA ALA A 181 -8.18 21.09 4.78
C ALA A 181 -8.28 20.02 3.67
N THR A 182 -7.39 20.04 2.70
CA THR A 182 -7.35 19.06 1.61
C THR A 182 -7.05 17.64 2.11
N GLU A 183 -6.21 17.51 3.15
CA GLU A 183 -5.93 16.22 3.78
C GLU A 183 -7.16 15.66 4.51
N THR A 184 -8.00 16.50 5.08
CA THR A 184 -9.24 16.05 5.71
C THR A 184 -10.15 15.36 4.70
N TRP A 185 -10.40 16.02 3.56
CA TRP A 185 -11.28 15.44 2.52
C TRP A 185 -10.71 14.18 1.90
N SER A 186 -9.42 14.17 1.59
CA SER A 186 -8.79 13.00 0.99
C SER A 186 -8.70 11.82 1.96
N SER A 187 -8.46 12.05 3.25
CA SER A 187 -8.47 11.02 4.28
C SER A 187 -9.87 10.43 4.53
N MET A 188 -10.93 11.25 4.48
CA MET A 188 -12.32 10.78 4.55
C MET A 188 -12.65 9.91 3.33
N TRP A 189 -12.26 10.33 2.12
CA TRP A 189 -12.47 9.56 0.91
C TRP A 189 -11.75 8.21 0.96
N MET A 190 -10.45 8.24 1.25
CA MET A 190 -9.64 7.02 1.31
C MET A 190 -10.04 6.12 2.47
N GLY A 191 -10.40 6.73 3.62
CA GLY A 191 -10.93 6.02 4.77
C GLY A 191 -12.24 5.28 4.45
N ALA A 192 -13.16 5.93 3.74
CA ALA A 192 -14.39 5.29 3.28
C ALA A 192 -14.09 4.10 2.36
N ALA A 193 -13.16 4.24 1.40
CA ALA A 193 -12.74 3.15 0.51
C ALA A 193 -12.22 1.94 1.30
N GLY A 194 -11.27 2.17 2.22
CA GLY A 194 -10.70 1.10 3.05
C GLY A 194 -11.72 0.44 3.97
N MET A 195 -12.61 1.22 4.60
CA MET A 195 -13.70 0.68 5.43
C MET A 195 -14.68 -0.17 4.60
N MET A 196 -14.98 0.23 3.36
CA MET A 196 -15.83 -0.57 2.47
C MET A 196 -15.15 -1.90 2.11
N VAL A 197 -13.85 -1.89 1.77
CA VAL A 197 -13.09 -3.12 1.51
C VAL A 197 -13.06 -4.02 2.74
N GLY A 198 -12.77 -3.49 3.93
CA GLY A 198 -12.77 -4.24 5.19
C GLY A 198 -14.13 -4.86 5.49
N SER A 199 -15.22 -4.09 5.38
CA SER A 199 -16.59 -4.54 5.63
C SER A 199 -17.03 -5.65 4.65
N LEU A 200 -16.61 -5.56 3.39
CA LEU A 200 -16.90 -6.61 2.41
C LEU A 200 -16.21 -7.92 2.76
N HIS A 201 -14.95 -7.90 3.21
CA HIS A 201 -14.25 -9.10 3.66
C HIS A 201 -14.90 -9.71 4.91
N PHE A 202 -15.39 -8.89 5.85
CA PHE A 202 -16.23 -9.39 6.95
C PHE A 202 -17.45 -10.19 6.46
N ARG A 203 -18.23 -9.58 5.54
CA ARG A 203 -19.44 -10.24 5.00
C ARG A 203 -19.13 -11.51 4.21
N LEU A 204 -18.01 -11.54 3.51
CA LEU A 204 -17.61 -12.70 2.73
C LEU A 204 -17.02 -13.79 3.64
N GLY A 205 -16.26 -13.43 4.67
CA GLY A 205 -15.66 -14.35 5.63
C GLY A 205 -16.68 -15.24 6.35
N SER A 206 -17.90 -14.74 6.58
CA SER A 206 -18.97 -15.56 7.21
C SER A 206 -19.40 -16.79 6.40
N ARG A 207 -18.98 -16.89 5.15
CA ARG A 207 -19.31 -17.99 4.22
C ARG A 207 -18.13 -18.91 3.94
N GLU A 208 -16.99 -18.67 4.56
CA GLU A 208 -15.73 -19.37 4.31
C GLU A 208 -15.38 -20.31 5.48
N GLY A 209 -14.42 -21.20 5.26
CA GLY A 209 -13.88 -22.05 6.32
C GLY A 209 -13.17 -21.23 7.42
N CYS A 210 -13.04 -21.82 8.60
CA CYS A 210 -12.58 -21.18 9.84
C CYS A 210 -11.29 -20.35 9.67
N LEU A 211 -10.28 -20.84 8.95
CA LEU A 211 -9.02 -20.12 8.75
C LEU A 211 -9.22 -18.86 7.90
N ILE A 212 -9.94 -18.96 6.79
CA ILE A 212 -10.21 -17.79 5.91
C ILE A 212 -11.09 -16.78 6.65
N GLN A 213 -12.11 -17.26 7.35
CA GLN A 213 -12.97 -16.45 8.19
C GLN A 213 -12.17 -15.65 9.22
N LEU A 214 -11.27 -16.31 9.97
CA LEU A 214 -10.40 -15.63 10.95
C LEU A 214 -9.54 -14.56 10.31
N LEU A 215 -8.89 -14.88 9.18
CA LEU A 215 -8.01 -13.95 8.45
C LEU A 215 -8.79 -12.75 7.92
N TRP A 216 -9.98 -12.95 7.36
CA TRP A 216 -10.77 -11.86 6.81
C TRP A 216 -11.47 -11.03 7.88
N TYR A 217 -11.85 -11.62 9.01
CA TYR A 217 -12.41 -10.87 10.14
C TYR A 217 -11.34 -10.02 10.83
N SER A 218 -10.19 -10.62 11.18
CA SER A 218 -9.10 -9.86 11.80
C SER A 218 -8.56 -8.77 10.86
N GLY A 219 -8.31 -9.11 9.60
CA GLY A 219 -7.84 -8.15 8.59
C GLY A 219 -8.84 -7.03 8.34
N GLY A 220 -10.13 -7.36 8.20
CA GLY A 220 -11.19 -6.36 8.02
C GLY A 220 -11.34 -5.43 9.21
N ALA A 221 -11.30 -5.95 10.45
CA ALA A 221 -11.36 -5.15 11.68
C ALA A 221 -10.17 -4.19 11.79
N MET A 222 -8.96 -4.71 11.58
CA MET A 222 -7.75 -3.88 11.63
C MET A 222 -7.74 -2.82 10.52
N LEU A 223 -8.21 -3.14 9.30
CA LEU A 223 -8.32 -2.17 8.23
C LEU A 223 -9.29 -1.05 8.58
N ILE A 224 -10.47 -1.38 9.10
CA ILE A 224 -11.46 -0.37 9.55
C ILE A 224 -10.86 0.50 10.65
N GLY A 225 -10.22 -0.08 11.67
CA GLY A 225 -9.54 0.66 12.73
C GLY A 225 -8.44 1.57 12.21
N GLY A 226 -7.60 1.07 11.29
CA GLY A 226 -6.57 1.86 10.62
C GLY A 226 -7.16 3.05 9.85
N MET A 227 -8.29 2.86 9.15
CA MET A 227 -8.95 3.95 8.43
C MET A 227 -9.54 5.00 9.36
N VAL A 228 -10.06 4.61 10.53
CA VAL A 228 -10.48 5.58 11.56
C VAL A 228 -9.30 6.44 12.00
N LEU A 229 -8.13 5.85 12.26
CA LEU A 229 -6.92 6.61 12.60
C LEU A 229 -6.51 7.57 11.48
N ALA A 230 -6.62 7.15 10.20
CA ALA A 230 -6.33 8.02 9.07
C ALA A 230 -7.27 9.23 8.99
N ILE A 231 -8.56 9.00 9.18
CA ILE A 231 -9.57 10.08 9.18
C ILE A 231 -9.32 11.06 10.32
N THR A 232 -9.07 10.57 11.54
CA THR A 232 -8.79 11.45 12.70
C THR A 232 -7.52 12.26 12.50
N TYR A 233 -6.45 11.65 11.94
CA TYR A 233 -5.24 12.39 11.60
C TYR A 233 -5.48 13.44 10.50
N GLY A 234 -6.21 13.10 9.44
CA GLY A 234 -6.57 14.06 8.40
C GLY A 234 -7.41 15.23 8.92
N ALA A 235 -8.23 14.98 9.94
CA ALA A 235 -9.07 15.99 10.58
C ALA A 235 -8.33 16.85 11.63
N ARG A 236 -7.02 16.68 11.83
CA ARG A 236 -6.21 17.35 12.86
C ARG A 236 -6.26 18.89 12.80
N GLY A 237 -6.52 19.45 11.62
CA GLY A 237 -6.70 20.89 11.47
C GLY A 237 -7.97 21.44 12.14
N TYR A 238 -8.99 20.59 12.30
CA TYR A 238 -10.26 20.92 12.95
C TYR A 238 -10.34 20.39 14.37
N PHE A 239 -9.77 19.22 14.63
CA PHE A 239 -9.81 18.49 15.89
C PHE A 239 -8.40 18.05 16.35
N PRO A 240 -7.51 18.99 16.68
CA PRO A 240 -6.10 18.68 16.99
C PRO A 240 -5.94 17.77 18.22
N SER A 241 -6.86 17.84 19.18
CA SER A 241 -6.84 17.01 20.41
C SER A 241 -7.14 15.52 20.16
N LEU A 242 -7.73 15.17 19.02
CA LEU A 242 -8.07 13.78 18.66
C LEU A 242 -7.01 13.16 17.74
N ALA A 243 -6.09 13.96 17.23
CA ALA A 243 -5.13 13.50 16.24
C ALA A 243 -3.86 12.96 16.90
N LEU A 244 -3.38 11.85 16.36
CA LEU A 244 -2.06 11.33 16.66
C LEU A 244 -0.98 12.27 16.12
N SER A 245 0.20 12.29 16.74
CA SER A 245 1.39 12.87 16.13
C SER A 245 1.79 12.09 14.86
N LEU A 246 2.58 12.68 13.98
CA LEU A 246 3.04 12.00 12.77
C LEU A 246 3.78 10.67 13.08
N PRO A 247 4.69 10.60 14.07
CA PRO A 247 5.31 9.33 14.48
C PRO A 247 4.32 8.28 14.97
N GLU A 248 3.34 8.65 15.76
CA GLU A 248 2.29 7.74 16.22
C GLU A 248 1.41 7.28 15.05
N MET A 249 1.13 8.17 14.11
CA MET A 249 0.32 7.86 12.93
C MET A 249 0.97 6.77 12.07
N TYR A 250 2.24 6.91 11.69
CA TYR A 250 2.85 5.86 10.87
C TYR A 250 3.10 4.57 11.67
N ARG A 251 3.29 4.65 12.99
CA ARG A 251 3.44 3.48 13.85
C ARG A 251 2.13 2.71 14.00
N TRP A 252 1.05 3.36 14.35
CA TRP A 252 -0.23 2.68 14.61
C TRP A 252 -1.04 2.43 13.35
N HIS A 253 -1.34 3.49 12.59
CA HIS A 253 -2.08 3.35 11.33
C HIS A 253 -1.31 2.52 10.30
N GLY A 254 -0.01 2.78 10.12
CA GLY A 254 0.82 2.03 9.18
C GLY A 254 0.87 0.55 9.54
N THR A 255 1.11 0.20 10.81
CA THR A 255 1.18 -1.20 11.27
C THR A 255 -0.18 -1.89 11.19
N CYS A 256 -1.26 -1.24 11.64
CA CYS A 256 -2.61 -1.79 11.51
C CYS A 256 -2.95 -2.10 10.05
N ASN A 257 -2.65 -1.19 9.13
CA ASN A 257 -2.89 -1.42 7.71
C ASN A 257 -2.01 -2.52 7.14
N ALA A 258 -0.73 -2.59 7.49
CA ALA A 258 0.16 -3.65 7.04
C ALA A 258 -0.37 -5.03 7.45
N LEU A 259 -0.67 -5.21 8.73
CA LEU A 259 -1.21 -6.47 9.26
C LEU A 259 -2.58 -6.80 8.65
N ALA A 260 -3.45 -5.79 8.53
CA ALA A 260 -4.77 -5.94 7.91
C ALA A 260 -4.66 -6.46 6.48
N LEU A 261 -3.90 -5.77 5.65
CA LEU A 261 -3.79 -6.07 4.23
C LEU A 261 -3.08 -7.41 3.98
N PHE A 262 -2.05 -7.76 4.77
CA PHE A 262 -1.42 -9.07 4.70
C PHE A 262 -2.38 -10.18 5.11
N SER A 263 -3.15 -10.00 6.19
CA SER A 263 -4.16 -10.97 6.61
C SER A 263 -5.20 -11.22 5.51
N LEU A 264 -5.69 -10.17 4.86
CA LEU A 264 -6.64 -10.27 3.76
C LEU A 264 -6.03 -10.98 2.53
N LEU A 265 -4.78 -10.65 2.16
CA LEU A 265 -4.07 -11.32 1.05
C LEU A 265 -3.84 -12.81 1.34
N ILE A 266 -3.41 -13.15 2.57
CA ILE A 266 -3.21 -14.54 2.98
C ILE A 266 -4.55 -15.30 2.89
N GLY A 267 -5.63 -14.71 3.35
CA GLY A 267 -6.96 -15.31 3.23
C GLY A 267 -7.36 -15.58 1.77
N TRP A 268 -7.10 -14.64 0.85
CA TRP A 268 -7.29 -14.85 -0.59
C TRP A 268 -6.40 -15.95 -1.15
N TYR A 269 -5.14 -16.02 -0.71
CA TYR A 269 -4.20 -17.06 -1.15
C TYR A 269 -4.65 -18.45 -0.70
N VAL A 270 -5.07 -18.58 0.55
CA VAL A 270 -5.60 -19.83 1.10
C VAL A 270 -6.86 -20.24 0.32
N LYS A 271 -7.80 -19.29 0.09
CA LYS A 271 -9.02 -19.55 -0.70
C LYS A 271 -8.69 -20.06 -2.10
N LYS A 272 -7.74 -19.42 -2.79
CA LYS A 272 -7.33 -19.83 -4.16
C LYS A 272 -6.74 -21.25 -4.21
N ARG A 273 -6.16 -21.73 -3.11
CA ARG A 273 -5.51 -23.06 -2.99
C ARG A 273 -6.41 -24.12 -2.39
N SER A 274 -7.52 -23.75 -1.76
CA SER A 274 -8.47 -24.72 -1.22
C SER A 274 -9.20 -25.41 -2.38
N PRO A 275 -9.28 -26.76 -2.40
CA PRO A 275 -10.14 -27.46 -3.34
C PRO A 275 -11.60 -27.05 -3.07
N GLU A 276 -12.38 -26.87 -4.14
CA GLU A 276 -13.83 -26.66 -4.07
C GLU A 276 -14.57 -27.89 -3.52
#